data_8f26732bcdc0176330944bf32c6697cc
#
_entry.id   8f26732bcdc0176330944bf32c6697cc
#
_cell.length_a   1.000
_cell.length_b   1.000
_cell.length_c   1.000
_cell.angle_alpha   90.00
_cell.angle_beta   90.00
_cell.angle_gamma   90.00
#
_symmetry.space_group_name_H-M   'P 1'
#
loop_
_entity.id
_entity.type
_entity.pdbx_description
1 polymer ?
#
loop_
_entity_poly.entity_id
_entity_poly.type
_entity_poly.pdbx_seq_one_letter_code
_entity_poly.pdbx_strand_id
1 'polypeptide(L)'
;MFADRLETLRRPDIKPKLWMKDCELILGTKENLDQCIDECINSVAYGLDLETTGLDNRVFHGRTRDTIVGVCLSAHKDKGYYFPVGHQEGVEHNIPWRLMYSALERLLDPSVKAEPIFHNAAFDQEFLEFNEYKSGLGEARWDSFKWHDTYIIQYLLNPREKGGRGLKNLTNVHLEREMIELSDLMPDAPDKNYSKLDV
;
A
#
# COMPACT_ATOMS: atom_id res chain seq x y z
N MET A 1 -7.70 -12.64 12.41
CA MET A 1 -8.66 -11.57 12.06
C MET A 1 -8.63 -11.23 10.58
N PHE A 2 -7.64 -10.59 9.99
CA PHE A 2 -7.60 -10.44 8.51
C PHE A 2 -7.33 -11.79 7.82
N ALA A 3 -6.45 -12.62 8.37
CA ALA A 3 -6.26 -14.00 7.92
C ALA A 3 -7.53 -14.85 8.05
N ASP A 4 -8.33 -14.67 9.13
CA ASP A 4 -9.60 -15.34 9.30
C ASP A 4 -10.68 -14.80 8.34
N ARG A 5 -10.59 -13.53 7.94
CA ARG A 5 -11.47 -12.96 6.91
C ARG A 5 -11.04 -13.31 5.49
N LEU A 6 -9.75 -13.51 5.21
CA LEU A 6 -9.30 -14.16 3.98
C LEU A 6 -9.84 -15.61 3.86
N GLU A 7 -10.06 -16.30 4.99
CA GLU A 7 -10.78 -17.57 5.00
C GLU A 7 -12.30 -17.40 4.76
N THR A 8 -12.88 -16.25 5.16
CA THR A 8 -14.31 -15.94 4.93
C THR A 8 -14.60 -15.32 3.57
N LEU A 9 -13.61 -14.81 2.85
CA LEU A 9 -13.73 -14.49 1.43
C LEU A 9 -13.92 -15.79 0.63
N ARG A 10 -15.08 -16.38 0.69
CA ARG A 10 -15.73 -17.50 -0.08
C ARG A 10 -14.83 -18.34 -1.01
N ARG A 11 -13.53 -18.48 -0.72
CA ARG A 11 -12.57 -19.25 -1.48
C ARG A 11 -11.77 -20.17 -0.58
N PRO A 12 -12.37 -21.35 -0.26
CA PRO A 12 -11.73 -22.35 0.60
C PRO A 12 -10.44 -22.94 0.01
N ASP A 13 -10.13 -22.61 -1.21
CA ASP A 13 -8.97 -23.08 -1.98
C ASP A 13 -7.72 -22.19 -1.84
N ILE A 14 -7.86 -20.92 -1.40
CA ILE A 14 -6.70 -20.06 -1.13
C ILE A 14 -6.14 -20.37 0.26
N LYS A 15 -5.07 -21.14 0.29
CA LYS A 15 -4.34 -21.40 1.54
C LYS A 15 -3.46 -20.21 1.87
N PRO A 16 -3.59 -19.62 3.08
CA PRO A 16 -2.65 -18.60 3.54
C PRO A 16 -1.22 -19.13 3.42
N LYS A 17 -0.32 -18.33 2.87
CA LYS A 17 1.11 -18.68 2.82
C LYS A 17 1.61 -18.87 4.25
N LEU A 18 2.50 -19.82 4.47
CA LEU A 18 2.93 -20.21 5.82
C LEU A 18 3.43 -19.03 6.67
N TRP A 19 4.16 -18.09 6.04
CA TRP A 19 4.69 -16.89 6.69
C TRP A 19 3.60 -15.89 7.15
N MET A 20 2.42 -15.89 6.54
CA MET A 20 1.31 -14.99 6.93
C MET A 20 0.77 -15.32 8.32
N LYS A 21 1.01 -16.54 8.82
CA LYS A 21 0.58 -16.94 10.17
C LYS A 21 1.37 -16.21 11.27
N ASP A 22 2.56 -15.72 10.92
CA ASP A 22 3.45 -15.02 11.84
C ASP A 22 3.30 -13.49 11.71
N CYS A 23 2.36 -13.02 10.85
CA CYS A 23 2.12 -11.61 10.60
C CYS A 23 0.75 -11.18 11.11
N GLU A 24 0.69 -10.05 11.80
CA GLU A 24 -0.55 -9.38 12.18
C GLU A 24 -1.00 -8.46 11.04
N LEU A 25 -2.03 -8.88 10.30
CA LEU A 25 -2.63 -8.07 9.24
C LEU A 25 -3.93 -7.46 9.76
N ILE A 26 -4.00 -6.14 9.77
CA ILE A 26 -5.08 -5.38 10.40
C ILE A 26 -5.85 -4.64 9.32
N LEU A 27 -7.17 -4.88 9.26
CA LEU A 27 -8.05 -4.02 8.50
C LEU A 27 -8.12 -2.66 9.19
N GLY A 28 -7.72 -1.62 8.45
CA GLY A 28 -7.72 -0.26 8.90
C GLY A 28 -9.15 0.27 9.04
N THR A 29 -9.40 0.95 10.14
CA THR A 29 -10.67 1.62 10.45
C THR A 29 -10.40 3.03 10.92
N LYS A 30 -11.44 3.86 11.05
CA LYS A 30 -11.30 5.21 11.60
C LYS A 30 -10.75 5.19 13.04
N GLU A 31 -11.12 4.15 13.79
CA GLU A 31 -10.78 4.00 15.21
C GLU A 31 -9.30 3.63 15.41
N ASN A 32 -8.68 2.90 14.46
CA ASN A 32 -7.28 2.49 14.58
C ASN A 32 -6.32 3.30 13.68
N LEU A 33 -6.84 4.25 12.90
CA LEU A 33 -6.03 5.07 12.00
C LEU A 33 -4.98 5.89 12.75
N ASP A 34 -5.38 6.61 13.79
CA ASP A 34 -4.46 7.43 14.58
C ASP A 34 -3.38 6.58 15.27
N GLN A 35 -3.75 5.40 15.78
CA GLN A 35 -2.78 4.46 16.34
C GLN A 35 -1.73 4.04 15.31
N CYS A 36 -2.15 3.67 14.10
CA CYS A 36 -1.23 3.29 13.03
C CYS A 36 -0.28 4.43 12.65
N ILE A 37 -0.81 5.65 12.50
CA ILE A 37 -0.01 6.84 12.18
C ILE A 37 1.01 7.11 13.30
N ASP A 38 0.62 7.02 14.55
CA ASP A 38 1.52 7.23 15.68
C ASP A 38 2.61 6.13 15.74
N GLU A 39 2.27 4.87 15.45
CA GLU A 39 3.26 3.78 15.31
C GLU A 39 4.28 4.11 14.22
N CYS A 40 3.84 4.59 13.05
CA CYS A 40 4.73 4.98 11.96
C CYS A 40 5.61 6.19 12.33
N ILE A 41 5.05 7.26 12.88
CA ILE A 41 5.78 8.48 13.29
C ILE A 41 6.85 8.15 14.34
N ASN A 42 6.59 7.23 15.25
CA ASN A 42 7.51 6.85 16.32
C ASN A 42 8.50 5.74 15.92
N SER A 43 8.43 5.23 14.71
CA SER A 43 9.37 4.26 14.17
C SER A 43 10.64 4.93 13.63
N VAL A 44 11.63 4.14 13.25
CA VAL A 44 12.79 4.63 12.47
C VAL A 44 12.43 4.79 11.00
N ALA A 45 11.67 3.83 10.49
CA ALA A 45 11.19 3.81 9.12
C ALA A 45 9.88 3.00 9.04
N TYR A 46 9.06 3.27 8.04
CA TYR A 46 7.79 2.58 7.81
C TYR A 46 7.58 2.32 6.32
N GLY A 47 6.95 1.20 6.00
CA GLY A 47 6.48 0.90 4.65
C GLY A 47 5.21 1.68 4.33
N LEU A 48 5.15 2.27 3.13
CA LEU A 48 3.96 2.87 2.56
C LEU A 48 3.79 2.36 1.13
N ASP A 49 2.59 1.89 0.80
CA ASP A 49 2.23 1.38 -0.52
C ASP A 49 0.77 1.70 -0.80
N LEU A 50 0.42 1.90 -2.07
CA LEU A 50 -0.93 2.21 -2.51
C LEU A 50 -1.51 1.08 -3.36
N GLU A 51 -2.75 0.73 -3.08
CA GLU A 51 -3.55 -0.07 -3.99
C GLU A 51 -4.45 0.83 -4.83
N THR A 52 -4.50 0.58 -6.13
CA THR A 52 -5.16 1.44 -7.11
C THR A 52 -6.10 0.66 -8.02
N THR A 53 -7.00 1.34 -8.72
CA THR A 53 -7.90 0.70 -9.69
C THR A 53 -7.16 0.14 -10.90
N GLY A 54 -5.96 0.65 -11.19
CA GLY A 54 -5.09 0.22 -12.29
C GLY A 54 -3.75 0.93 -12.24
N LEU A 55 -2.97 0.82 -13.30
CA LEU A 55 -1.59 1.31 -13.34
C LEU A 55 -1.43 2.64 -14.10
N ASP A 56 -2.54 3.27 -14.52
CA ASP A 56 -2.50 4.51 -15.30
C ASP A 56 -2.43 5.73 -14.38
N ASN A 57 -1.21 6.05 -13.95
CA ASN A 57 -0.90 7.23 -13.14
C ASN A 57 -0.77 8.53 -13.96
N ARG A 58 -1.01 8.50 -15.28
CA ARG A 58 -0.92 9.70 -16.11
C ARG A 58 -1.92 10.76 -15.66
N VAL A 59 -1.40 11.96 -15.45
CA VAL A 59 -2.19 13.10 -15.01
C VAL A 59 -3.01 13.68 -16.15
N PHE A 60 -4.31 13.78 -15.96
CA PHE A 60 -5.24 14.41 -16.89
C PHE A 60 -6.19 15.35 -16.15
N HIS A 61 -6.21 16.62 -16.53
CA HIS A 61 -6.95 17.66 -15.81
C HIS A 61 -6.64 17.75 -14.31
N GLY A 62 -5.36 17.53 -13.93
CA GLY A 62 -4.88 17.67 -12.56
C GLY A 62 -5.21 16.49 -11.63
N ARG A 63 -5.49 15.32 -12.20
CA ARG A 63 -5.69 14.05 -11.45
C ARG A 63 -5.19 12.87 -12.26
N THR A 64 -4.80 11.80 -11.59
CA THR A 64 -4.50 10.50 -12.23
C THR A 64 -5.76 9.90 -12.87
N ARG A 65 -5.59 9.06 -13.87
CA ARG A 65 -6.71 8.34 -14.52
C ARG A 65 -7.27 7.25 -13.63
N ASP A 66 -6.38 6.45 -13.09
CA ASP A 66 -6.76 5.48 -12.06
C ASP A 66 -6.81 6.15 -10.69
N THR A 67 -7.46 5.51 -9.73
CA THR A 67 -7.72 6.08 -8.41
C THR A 67 -7.18 5.19 -7.30
N ILE A 68 -6.87 5.78 -6.15
CA ILE A 68 -6.44 5.06 -4.95
C ILE A 68 -7.67 4.34 -4.38
N VAL A 69 -7.53 3.04 -4.09
CA VAL A 69 -8.56 2.23 -3.43
C VAL A 69 -8.16 1.79 -2.03
N GLY A 70 -6.86 1.74 -1.74
CA GLY A 70 -6.36 1.38 -0.43
C GLY A 70 -4.99 1.98 -0.13
N VAL A 71 -4.70 2.11 1.16
CA VAL A 71 -3.39 2.57 1.67
C VAL A 71 -2.86 1.51 2.62
N CYS A 72 -1.66 1.00 2.33
CA CYS A 72 -0.93 0.05 3.16
C CYS A 72 0.11 0.79 3.99
N LEU A 73 0.13 0.55 5.29
CA LEU A 73 1.12 1.10 6.23
C LEU A 73 1.68 0.00 7.13
N SER A 74 3.00 0.05 7.37
CA SER A 74 3.67 -0.90 8.26
C SER A 74 4.88 -0.27 8.94
N ALA A 75 4.83 -0.13 10.26
CA ALA A 75 5.95 0.29 11.09
C ALA A 75 6.78 -0.90 11.63
N HIS A 76 6.31 -2.15 11.45
CA HIS A 76 6.92 -3.36 12.00
C HIS A 76 6.98 -4.45 10.95
N LYS A 77 8.04 -5.27 10.98
CA LYS A 77 8.27 -6.35 10.00
C LYS A 77 7.17 -7.42 9.94
N ASP A 78 6.41 -7.59 11.01
CA ASP A 78 5.39 -8.64 11.14
C ASP A 78 3.99 -8.06 11.42
N LYS A 79 3.78 -6.75 11.20
CA LYS A 79 2.50 -6.08 11.39
C LYS A 79 2.24 -5.09 10.27
N GLY A 80 1.09 -5.16 9.65
CA GLY A 80 0.68 -4.25 8.60
C GLY A 80 -0.79 -3.86 8.71
N TYR A 81 -1.10 -2.65 8.28
CA TYR A 81 -2.45 -2.12 8.18
C TYR A 81 -2.81 -1.93 6.72
N TYR A 82 -4.04 -2.26 6.38
CA TYR A 82 -4.66 -1.93 5.12
C TYR A 82 -5.88 -1.04 5.35
N PHE A 83 -5.85 0.17 4.85
CA PHE A 83 -6.94 1.13 4.97
C PHE A 83 -7.70 1.25 3.64
N PRO A 84 -8.92 0.68 3.53
CA PRO A 84 -9.75 0.84 2.34
C PRO A 84 -10.25 2.28 2.24
N VAL A 85 -10.18 2.88 1.05
CA VAL A 85 -10.61 4.27 0.81
C VAL A 85 -11.49 4.42 -0.44
N GLY A 86 -11.43 3.46 -1.36
CA GLY A 86 -12.13 3.54 -2.65
C GLY A 86 -12.68 2.21 -3.16
N HIS A 87 -12.94 1.23 -2.29
CA HIS A 87 -13.54 -0.03 -2.68
C HIS A 87 -14.99 0.15 -3.13
N GLN A 88 -15.37 -0.59 -4.16
CA GLN A 88 -16.75 -0.63 -4.69
C GLN A 88 -17.60 -1.70 -3.98
N GLU A 89 -16.97 -2.77 -3.53
CA GLU A 89 -17.55 -3.81 -2.69
C GLU A 89 -17.02 -3.63 -1.27
N GLY A 90 -17.82 -3.88 -0.24
CA GLY A 90 -17.44 -3.58 1.16
C GLY A 90 -17.32 -2.07 1.44
N VAL A 91 -18.13 -1.25 0.77
CA VAL A 91 -18.07 0.23 0.82
C VAL A 91 -18.15 0.79 2.24
N GLU A 92 -18.83 0.06 3.14
CA GLU A 92 -18.98 0.41 4.55
C GLU A 92 -17.66 0.43 5.32
N HIS A 93 -16.65 -0.26 4.81
CA HIS A 93 -15.30 -0.30 5.39
C HIS A 93 -14.41 0.85 4.90
N ASN A 94 -14.80 1.54 3.82
CA ASN A 94 -14.02 2.65 3.31
C ASN A 94 -13.88 3.78 4.34
N ILE A 95 -12.64 4.19 4.55
CA ILE A 95 -12.33 5.41 5.29
C ILE A 95 -12.53 6.61 4.36
N PRO A 96 -13.22 7.67 4.80
CA PRO A 96 -13.32 8.88 3.99
C PRO A 96 -11.93 9.41 3.60
N TRP A 97 -11.69 9.61 2.32
CA TRP A 97 -10.39 10.07 1.81
C TRP A 97 -9.85 11.30 2.55
N ARG A 98 -10.72 12.26 2.88
CA ARG A 98 -10.31 13.45 3.64
C ARG A 98 -9.64 13.09 4.97
N LEU A 99 -10.12 12.05 5.66
CA LEU A 99 -9.55 11.61 6.92
C LEU A 99 -8.20 10.92 6.68
N MET A 100 -8.13 10.02 5.72
CA MET A 100 -6.89 9.37 5.31
C MET A 100 -5.86 10.39 4.84
N TYR A 101 -6.26 11.34 4.02
CA TYR A 101 -5.40 12.41 3.53
C TYR A 101 -4.79 13.22 4.70
N SER A 102 -5.62 13.64 5.67
CA SER A 102 -5.13 14.37 6.84
C SER A 102 -4.15 13.54 7.69
N ALA A 103 -4.37 12.22 7.77
CA ALA A 103 -3.44 11.31 8.44
C ALA A 103 -2.11 11.19 7.68
N LEU A 104 -2.15 11.09 6.35
CA LEU A 104 -0.94 11.09 5.52
C LEU A 104 -0.20 12.43 5.55
N GLU A 105 -0.90 13.56 5.65
CA GLU A 105 -0.25 14.86 5.83
C GLU A 105 0.57 14.92 7.13
N ARG A 106 0.03 14.36 8.23
CA ARG A 106 0.77 14.25 9.50
C ARG A 106 1.98 13.34 9.38
N LEU A 107 1.82 12.20 8.71
CA LEU A 107 2.85 11.18 8.54
C LEU A 107 4.00 11.65 7.64
N LEU A 108 3.68 12.39 6.59
CA LEU A 108 4.62 12.91 5.60
C LEU A 108 5.02 14.38 5.90
N ASP A 109 4.85 14.85 7.13
CA ASP A 109 5.32 16.17 7.56
C ASP A 109 6.85 16.19 7.65
N PRO A 110 7.53 17.22 7.12
CA PRO A 110 9.00 17.31 7.15
C PRO A 110 9.63 17.28 8.55
N SER A 111 8.86 17.54 9.61
CA SER A 111 9.33 17.44 10.99
C SER A 111 9.36 16.00 11.52
N VAL A 112 8.67 15.07 10.86
CA VAL A 112 8.68 13.64 11.20
C VAL A 112 10.03 13.06 10.83
N LYS A 113 10.65 12.35 11.76
CA LYS A 113 11.98 11.75 11.57
C LYS A 113 11.94 10.34 10.98
N ALA A 114 10.81 9.66 11.09
CA ALA A 114 10.61 8.35 10.51
C ALA A 114 10.66 8.45 8.98
N GLU A 115 11.39 7.54 8.33
CA GLU A 115 11.65 7.61 6.90
C GLU A 115 10.70 6.63 6.16
N PRO A 116 9.84 7.11 5.24
CA PRO A 116 9.00 6.22 4.44
C PRO A 116 9.81 5.37 3.48
N ILE A 117 9.42 4.12 3.35
CA ILE A 117 9.98 3.14 2.43
C ILE A 117 8.92 2.75 1.42
N PHE A 118 9.22 2.93 0.14
CA PHE A 118 8.38 2.58 -1.00
C PHE A 118 9.00 1.44 -1.82
N HIS A 119 8.22 0.93 -2.76
CA HIS A 119 8.72 0.11 -3.85
C HIS A 119 8.25 0.68 -5.19
N ASN A 120 9.15 1.31 -5.93
CA ASN A 120 8.85 2.14 -7.11
C ASN A 120 8.09 3.43 -6.73
N ALA A 121 8.71 4.20 -5.84
CA ALA A 121 8.16 5.40 -5.20
C ALA A 121 7.49 6.40 -6.16
N ALA A 122 8.00 6.52 -7.39
CA ALA A 122 7.43 7.42 -8.39
C ALA A 122 5.95 7.14 -8.68
N PHE A 123 5.53 5.87 -8.61
CA PHE A 123 4.14 5.47 -8.78
C PHE A 123 3.26 6.02 -7.65
N ASP A 124 3.63 5.73 -6.41
CA ASP A 124 2.84 6.15 -5.23
C ASP A 124 2.81 7.67 -5.07
N GLN A 125 3.97 8.33 -5.29
CA GLN A 125 4.10 9.77 -5.19
C GLN A 125 3.16 10.47 -6.17
N GLU A 126 3.07 10.02 -7.41
CA GLU A 126 2.22 10.63 -8.42
C GLU A 126 0.72 10.48 -8.08
N PHE A 127 0.30 9.33 -7.57
CA PHE A 127 -1.06 9.16 -7.07
C PHE A 127 -1.37 10.03 -5.84
N LEU A 128 -0.42 10.20 -4.94
CA LEU A 128 -0.59 11.06 -3.76
C LEU A 128 -0.64 12.55 -4.13
N GLU A 129 0.10 12.96 -5.16
CA GLU A 129 0.08 14.35 -5.66
C GLU A 129 -1.18 14.70 -6.45
N PHE A 130 -1.66 13.80 -7.30
CA PHE A 130 -2.66 14.07 -8.32
C PHE A 130 -3.90 13.20 -8.22
N ASN A 131 -4.35 12.85 -7.02
CA ASN A 131 -5.53 12.01 -6.84
C ASN A 131 -6.84 12.71 -7.24
N GLU A 132 -7.89 11.94 -7.45
CA GLU A 132 -9.20 12.42 -7.88
C GLU A 132 -9.87 13.43 -6.92
N TYR A 133 -9.46 13.42 -5.66
CA TYR A 133 -10.05 14.26 -4.60
C TYR A 133 -9.51 15.69 -4.60
N LYS A 134 -8.64 16.07 -5.54
CA LYS A 134 -8.04 17.41 -5.69
C LYS A 134 -7.33 17.93 -4.42
N SER A 135 -6.97 17.05 -3.55
CA SER A 135 -6.30 17.33 -2.29
C SER A 135 -4.95 16.60 -2.26
N GLY A 136 -4.16 16.78 -3.33
CA GLY A 136 -2.82 16.22 -3.41
C GLY A 136 -1.89 16.83 -2.38
N LEU A 137 -0.90 16.07 -1.96
CA LEU A 137 0.11 16.49 -0.96
C LEU A 137 1.01 17.64 -1.48
N GLY A 138 0.88 18.03 -2.76
CA GLY A 138 1.62 19.12 -3.40
C GLY A 138 3.04 18.71 -3.81
N GLU A 139 3.46 19.18 -4.98
CA GLU A 139 4.71 18.80 -5.63
C GLU A 139 5.99 19.05 -4.78
N ALA A 140 5.97 20.06 -3.91
CA ALA A 140 7.16 20.50 -3.18
C ALA A 140 7.51 19.63 -1.96
N ARG A 141 6.72 18.61 -1.62
CA ARG A 141 6.87 17.92 -0.35
C ARG A 141 7.92 16.81 -0.36
N TRP A 142 8.11 16.15 -1.50
CA TRP A 142 9.00 14.98 -1.60
C TRP A 142 10.48 15.32 -1.43
N ASP A 143 10.89 16.55 -1.71
CA ASP A 143 12.25 17.04 -1.51
C ASP A 143 12.52 17.48 -0.06
N SER A 144 11.48 17.55 0.79
CA SER A 144 11.57 18.13 2.14
C SER A 144 11.88 17.11 3.24
N PHE A 145 11.83 15.81 2.95
CA PHE A 145 12.17 14.74 3.90
C PHE A 145 12.88 13.58 3.19
N LYS A 146 13.50 12.70 3.99
CA LYS A 146 14.17 11.51 3.44
C LYS A 146 13.18 10.39 3.23
N TRP A 147 13.31 9.70 2.12
CA TRP A 147 12.55 8.49 1.79
C TRP A 147 13.43 7.48 1.04
N HIS A 148 12.97 6.24 0.99
CA HIS A 148 13.68 5.14 0.37
C HIS A 148 12.83 4.45 -0.69
N ASP A 149 13.49 3.94 -1.73
CA ASP A 149 12.87 3.14 -2.78
C ASP A 149 13.62 1.82 -2.94
N THR A 150 12.99 0.73 -2.55
CA THR A 150 13.60 -0.60 -2.61
C THR A 150 13.84 -1.08 -4.04
N TYR A 151 13.08 -0.58 -5.03
CA TYR A 151 13.34 -0.86 -6.45
C TYR A 151 14.65 -0.23 -6.91
N ILE A 152 14.93 1.02 -6.52
CA ILE A 152 16.17 1.74 -6.83
C ILE A 152 17.34 1.15 -6.04
N ILE A 153 17.15 0.88 -4.75
CA ILE A 153 18.19 0.26 -3.89
C ILE A 153 18.64 -1.07 -4.51
N GLN A 154 17.70 -1.93 -4.93
CA GLN A 154 18.05 -3.20 -5.57
C GLN A 154 18.82 -3.00 -6.87
N TYR A 155 18.46 -1.98 -7.66
CA TYR A 155 19.21 -1.66 -8.88
C TYR A 155 20.66 -1.28 -8.60
N LEU A 156 20.91 -0.51 -7.54
CA LEU A 156 22.25 -0.10 -7.15
C LEU A 156 23.06 -1.28 -6.59
N LEU A 157 22.43 -2.18 -5.86
CA LEU A 157 23.07 -3.36 -5.27
C LEU A 157 23.36 -4.45 -6.31
N ASN A 158 22.38 -4.75 -7.14
CA ASN A 158 22.49 -5.79 -8.16
C ASN A 158 21.62 -5.46 -9.40
N PRO A 159 22.14 -4.71 -10.36
CA PRO A 159 21.39 -4.29 -11.56
C PRO A 159 20.97 -5.47 -12.47
N ARG A 160 21.58 -6.65 -12.28
CA ARG A 160 21.33 -7.87 -13.07
C ARG A 160 20.59 -8.94 -12.26
N GLU A 161 19.78 -8.53 -11.30
CA GLU A 161 19.00 -9.47 -10.48
C GLU A 161 18.16 -10.40 -11.35
N LYS A 162 18.29 -11.71 -11.14
CA LYS A 162 17.48 -12.72 -11.85
C LYS A 162 16.02 -12.59 -11.38
N GLY A 163 15.09 -12.60 -12.35
CA GLY A 163 13.67 -12.40 -12.08
C GLY A 163 13.26 -10.93 -11.98
N GLY A 164 14.22 -9.99 -12.07
CA GLY A 164 13.94 -8.56 -12.07
C GLY A 164 13.86 -7.96 -10.66
N ARG A 165 13.46 -6.70 -10.61
CA ARG A 165 13.44 -5.87 -9.39
C ARG A 165 12.04 -5.68 -8.80
N GLY A 166 11.02 -6.32 -9.36
CA GLY A 166 9.66 -6.23 -8.86
C GLY A 166 9.56 -6.79 -7.43
N LEU A 167 8.67 -6.20 -6.62
CA LEU A 167 8.51 -6.51 -5.20
C LEU A 167 8.38 -8.01 -4.92
N LYS A 168 7.59 -8.73 -5.73
CA LYS A 168 7.38 -10.17 -5.59
C LYS A 168 8.67 -10.98 -5.74
N ASN A 169 9.52 -10.62 -6.73
CA ASN A 169 10.81 -11.29 -6.88
C ASN A 169 11.74 -10.97 -5.70
N LEU A 170 11.79 -9.70 -5.27
CA LEU A 170 12.65 -9.31 -4.15
C LEU A 170 12.19 -9.95 -2.83
N THR A 171 10.90 -10.03 -2.60
CA THR A 171 10.33 -10.70 -1.43
C THR A 171 10.72 -12.18 -1.40
N ASN A 172 10.66 -12.86 -2.55
CA ASN A 172 11.06 -14.26 -2.65
C ASN A 172 12.58 -14.42 -2.45
N VAL A 173 13.40 -13.59 -3.11
CA VAL A 173 14.87 -13.71 -3.09
C VAL A 173 15.44 -13.34 -1.71
N HIS A 174 14.96 -12.27 -1.08
CA HIS A 174 15.54 -11.74 0.15
C HIS A 174 14.86 -12.23 1.42
N LEU A 175 13.56 -12.58 1.35
CA LEU A 175 12.76 -12.96 2.52
C LEU A 175 12.28 -14.41 2.46
N GLU A 176 12.52 -15.13 1.35
CA GLU A 176 12.00 -16.49 1.11
C GLU A 176 10.47 -16.56 1.26
N ARG A 177 9.78 -15.47 0.91
CA ARG A 177 8.33 -15.30 1.05
C ARG A 177 7.69 -15.11 -0.32
N GLU A 178 6.72 -15.94 -0.66
CA GLU A 178 5.90 -15.77 -1.86
C GLU A 178 4.72 -14.86 -1.57
N MET A 179 4.49 -13.86 -2.42
CA MET A 179 3.31 -13.00 -2.34
C MET A 179 2.09 -13.66 -2.98
N ILE A 180 0.90 -13.31 -2.52
CA ILE A 180 -0.37 -13.69 -3.15
C ILE A 180 -0.59 -12.79 -4.36
N GLU A 181 -0.98 -13.38 -5.49
CA GLU A 181 -1.30 -12.64 -6.70
C GLU A 181 -2.76 -12.17 -6.65
N LEU A 182 -3.04 -10.97 -7.20
CA LEU A 182 -4.43 -10.52 -7.37
C LEU A 182 -5.24 -11.51 -8.22
N SER A 183 -4.58 -12.18 -9.17
CA SER A 183 -5.17 -13.26 -9.95
C SER A 183 -5.60 -14.46 -9.13
N ASP A 184 -4.97 -14.72 -8.01
CA ASP A 184 -5.35 -15.80 -7.10
C ASP A 184 -6.57 -15.41 -6.26
N LEU A 185 -6.65 -14.10 -5.93
CA LEU A 185 -7.80 -13.54 -5.19
C LEU A 185 -9.04 -13.39 -6.07
N MET A 186 -8.86 -13.12 -7.37
CA MET A 186 -9.93 -12.84 -8.32
C MET A 186 -9.73 -13.63 -9.65
N PRO A 187 -9.71 -14.97 -9.66
CA PRO A 187 -9.39 -15.75 -10.86
C PRO A 187 -10.40 -15.56 -11.99
N ASP A 188 -11.68 -15.37 -11.67
CA ASP A 188 -12.79 -15.29 -12.63
C ASP A 188 -13.15 -13.85 -13.03
N ALA A 189 -12.50 -12.84 -12.48
CA ALA A 189 -12.78 -11.46 -12.82
C ALA A 189 -12.13 -11.10 -14.15
N PRO A 190 -12.90 -10.68 -15.17
CA PRO A 190 -12.36 -10.23 -16.46
C PRO A 190 -11.53 -8.95 -16.31
N ASP A 191 -11.80 -8.21 -15.27
CA ASP A 191 -11.22 -6.90 -14.94
C ASP A 191 -10.68 -6.98 -13.52
N LYS A 192 -9.40 -7.35 -13.41
CA LYS A 192 -8.69 -7.55 -12.15
C LYS A 192 -8.34 -6.20 -11.56
N ASN A 193 -9.15 -5.74 -10.63
CA ASN A 193 -9.08 -4.42 -10.05
C ASN A 193 -9.33 -4.51 -8.56
N TYR A 194 -8.42 -3.98 -7.74
CA TYR A 194 -8.51 -4.00 -6.28
C TYR A 194 -9.80 -3.39 -5.73
N SER A 195 -10.41 -2.41 -6.43
CA SER A 195 -11.67 -1.80 -5.98
C SER A 195 -12.85 -2.76 -5.90
N LYS A 196 -12.74 -3.92 -6.57
CA LYS A 196 -13.78 -4.97 -6.62
C LYS A 196 -13.51 -6.12 -5.63
N LEU A 197 -12.45 -6.03 -4.83
CA LEU A 197 -12.27 -6.93 -3.71
C LEU A 197 -13.21 -6.52 -2.58
N ASP A 198 -13.90 -7.49 -2.01
CA ASP A 198 -14.63 -7.34 -0.75
C ASP A 198 -13.61 -7.25 0.41
N VAL A 199 -13.73 -6.25 1.27
CA VAL A 199 -12.76 -5.91 2.32
C VAL A 199 -13.26 -6.31 3.69
#